data_2f937207a9e8d4c25154317b03c3dc42
#
_entry.id   2f937207a9e8d4c25154317b03c3dc42
#
_cell.length_a   1.000
_cell.length_b   1.000
_cell.length_c   1.000
_cell.angle_alpha   90.00
_cell.angle_beta   90.00
_cell.angle_gamma   90.00
#
_symmetry.space_group_name_H-M   'P 1'
#
loop_
_entity.id
_entity.type
_entity.pdbx_description
1 polymer ?
#
loop_
_entity_poly.entity_id
_entity_poly.type
_entity_poly.pdbx_seq_one_letter_code
_entity_poly.pdbx_strand_id
1 'polypeptide(L)'
;MTPEIHHIWWVDAETLGDTGWMDLTEAMESAKVEPPIMQTVGFVLVDHEDYVAITDSLGDKECGHVTKIPRVMIHRREILIHGRQEMGRMG
;
A
#
# COMPACT_ATOMS: atom_id res chain seq x y z
N MET A 1 -5.48 -20.19 8.73
CA MET A 1 -5.36 -19.68 7.37
C MET A 1 -4.26 -18.63 7.30
N THR A 2 -3.42 -18.75 6.32
CA THR A 2 -2.33 -17.79 6.12
C THR A 2 -2.77 -16.74 5.10
N PRO A 3 -2.68 -15.46 5.44
CA PRO A 3 -3.05 -14.41 4.49
C PRO A 3 -2.16 -14.42 3.26
N GLU A 4 -2.66 -13.87 2.19
CA GLU A 4 -1.88 -13.69 0.98
C GLU A 4 -0.84 -12.60 1.20
N ILE A 5 0.25 -12.67 0.45
CA ILE A 5 1.27 -11.63 0.45
C ILE A 5 1.19 -10.94 -0.90
N HIS A 6 0.98 -9.63 -0.88
CA HIS A 6 0.85 -8.85 -2.10
C HIS A 6 1.93 -7.80 -2.20
N HIS A 7 2.26 -7.44 -3.43
CA HIS A 7 3.09 -6.29 -3.74
C HIS A 7 2.14 -5.29 -4.40
N ILE A 8 2.03 -4.11 -3.81
CA ILE A 8 1.11 -3.09 -4.27
C ILE A 8 1.87 -1.84 -4.67
N TRP A 9 1.64 -1.35 -5.89
CA TRP A 9 2.16 -0.08 -6.36
C TRP A 9 1.00 0.91 -6.28
N TRP A 10 1.18 1.98 -5.55
CA TRP A 10 0.10 2.95 -5.32
C TRP A 10 0.62 4.38 -5.39
N VAL A 11 -0.27 5.30 -5.76
CA VAL A 11 0.09 6.69 -5.95
C VAL A 11 -0.28 7.44 -4.69
N ASP A 12 0.70 8.12 -4.10
CA ASP A 12 0.47 8.85 -2.87
C ASP A 12 0.30 10.34 -3.19
N ALA A 13 -0.45 11.01 -2.33
CA ALA A 13 -0.59 12.46 -2.43
C ALA A 13 0.74 13.09 -2.00
N GLU A 14 1.06 14.20 -2.61
CA GLU A 14 2.31 14.88 -2.32
C GLU A 14 2.05 16.34 -2.02
N THR A 15 2.66 16.88 -1.00
CA THR A 15 2.56 18.30 -0.66
C THR A 15 3.94 18.91 -0.80
N LEU A 16 4.02 20.00 -1.56
CA LEU A 16 5.27 20.73 -1.78
C LEU A 16 5.15 22.11 -1.15
N GLY A 17 6.27 22.76 -0.96
CA GLY A 17 6.27 24.12 -0.37
C GLY A 17 6.53 24.10 1.13
N ASP A 18 7.74 23.76 1.53
CA ASP A 18 8.13 23.63 2.94
C ASP A 18 7.82 24.82 3.79
N THR A 19 7.90 26.02 3.23
CA THR A 19 7.66 27.25 3.98
C THR A 19 6.23 27.74 3.87
N GLY A 20 5.38 27.02 3.15
CA GLY A 20 4.00 27.40 2.94
C GLY A 20 3.78 28.26 1.70
N TRP A 21 4.85 28.83 1.13
CA TRP A 21 4.77 29.65 -0.08
C TRP A 21 5.82 29.20 -1.08
N MET A 22 5.48 29.26 -2.35
CA MET A 22 6.40 28.91 -3.42
C MET A 22 6.28 29.93 -4.53
N ASP A 23 7.34 30.12 -5.28
CA ASP A 23 7.28 30.91 -6.50
C ASP A 23 6.27 30.22 -7.45
N LEU A 24 5.37 31.00 -8.02
CA LEU A 24 4.29 30.44 -8.84
C LEU A 24 4.81 29.66 -10.07
N THR A 25 5.87 30.18 -10.71
CA THR A 25 6.44 29.51 -11.89
C THR A 25 7.02 28.15 -11.50
N GLU A 26 7.74 28.08 -10.38
CA GLU A 26 8.28 26.83 -9.90
C GLU A 26 7.16 25.89 -9.49
N ALA A 27 6.12 26.42 -8.84
CA ALA A 27 4.99 25.61 -8.42
C ALA A 27 4.29 24.97 -9.61
N MET A 28 4.12 25.72 -10.70
CA MET A 28 3.47 25.22 -11.90
C MET A 28 4.31 24.11 -12.55
N GLU A 29 5.63 24.27 -12.57
CA GLU A 29 6.49 23.23 -13.13
C GLU A 29 6.47 21.99 -12.26
N SER A 30 6.51 22.11 -10.93
CA SER A 30 6.45 20.98 -10.02
C SER A 30 5.09 20.29 -10.09
N ALA A 31 4.03 21.06 -10.29
CA ALA A 31 2.68 20.48 -10.37
C ALA A 31 2.45 19.61 -11.60
N LYS A 32 3.29 19.76 -12.62
CA LYS A 32 3.19 18.92 -13.82
C LYS A 32 3.84 17.57 -13.66
N VAL A 33 4.67 17.41 -12.64
CA VAL A 33 5.35 16.13 -12.39
C VAL A 33 4.36 15.20 -11.70
N GLU A 34 4.28 13.96 -12.15
CA GLU A 34 3.34 13.01 -11.57
C GLU A 34 3.70 12.70 -10.12
N PRO A 35 2.72 12.47 -9.26
CA PRO A 35 2.99 12.07 -7.88
C PRO A 35 3.80 10.78 -7.82
N PRO A 36 4.57 10.58 -6.75
CA PRO A 36 5.42 9.40 -6.66
C PRO A 36 4.60 8.11 -6.52
N ILE A 37 5.11 7.04 -7.09
CA ILE A 37 4.52 5.73 -6.93
C ILE A 37 5.22 5.06 -5.78
N MET A 38 4.46 4.66 -4.78
CA MET A 38 4.95 3.95 -3.62
C MET A 38 4.78 2.47 -3.83
N GLN A 39 5.63 1.68 -3.20
CA GLN A 39 5.53 0.23 -3.28
C GLN A 39 5.45 -0.33 -1.88
N THR A 40 4.49 -1.20 -1.65
CA THR A 40 4.29 -1.84 -0.35
C THR A 40 4.15 -3.33 -0.56
N VAL A 41 4.87 -4.12 0.23
CA VAL A 41 4.78 -5.57 0.19
C VAL A 41 4.39 -6.03 1.59
N GLY A 42 3.42 -6.90 1.70
CA GLY A 42 3.03 -7.41 3.00
C GLY A 42 1.86 -8.36 2.97
N PHE A 43 1.44 -8.75 4.17
CA PHE A 43 0.33 -9.68 4.34
C PHE A 43 -0.98 -8.92 4.28
N VAL A 44 -1.90 -9.38 3.44
CA VAL A 44 -3.20 -8.73 3.28
C VAL A 44 -4.10 -9.14 4.43
N LEU A 45 -4.47 -8.19 5.25
CA LEU A 45 -5.37 -8.42 6.37
C LEU A 45 -6.82 -8.24 5.98
N VAL A 46 -7.09 -7.24 5.15
CA VAL A 46 -8.44 -6.95 4.67
C VAL A 46 -8.37 -6.54 3.21
N ASP A 47 -9.20 -7.15 2.39
CA ASP A 47 -9.30 -6.77 0.99
C ASP A 47 -10.74 -6.28 0.79
N HIS A 48 -10.97 -5.04 1.14
CA HIS A 48 -12.29 -4.41 1.08
C HIS A 48 -12.49 -3.77 -0.29
N GLU A 49 -13.72 -3.54 -0.67
CA GLU A 49 -14.00 -2.92 -1.97
C GLU A 49 -13.46 -1.49 -2.06
N ASP A 50 -13.30 -0.80 -0.94
CA ASP A 50 -12.81 0.57 -0.94
C ASP A 50 -11.34 0.73 -0.60
N TYR A 51 -10.75 -0.28 0.02
CA TYR A 51 -9.34 -0.20 0.43
C TYR A 51 -8.76 -1.58 0.67
N VAL A 52 -7.43 -1.65 0.74
CA VAL A 52 -6.70 -2.86 1.11
C VAL A 52 -5.89 -2.53 2.34
N ALA A 53 -5.98 -3.35 3.38
CA ALA A 53 -5.17 -3.20 4.60
C ALA A 53 -4.09 -4.27 4.61
N ILE A 54 -2.84 -3.85 4.76
CA ILE A 54 -1.71 -4.74 4.63
C ILE A 54 -0.76 -4.51 5.81
N THR A 55 -0.14 -5.55 6.31
CA THR A 55 0.82 -5.44 7.41
C THR A 55 2.17 -5.99 6.99
N ASP A 56 3.23 -5.47 7.59
CA ASP A 56 4.59 -5.90 7.29
C ASP A 56 4.99 -7.15 8.06
N SER A 57 4.32 -7.49 9.15
CA SER A 57 4.71 -8.61 10.00
C SER A 57 3.51 -9.26 10.66
N LEU A 58 3.51 -10.57 10.72
CA LEU A 58 2.46 -11.30 11.41
C LEU A 58 3.06 -12.16 12.51
N GLY A 59 2.55 -12.01 13.71
CA GLY A 59 2.84 -12.90 14.81
C GLY A 59 1.66 -13.83 15.04
N ASP A 60 1.71 -14.57 16.14
CA ASP A 60 0.64 -15.51 16.47
C ASP A 60 -0.67 -14.76 16.80
N LYS A 61 -0.57 -13.71 17.56
CA LYS A 61 -1.74 -12.94 17.97
C LYS A 61 -1.59 -11.44 17.77
N GLU A 62 -0.60 -11.03 17.01
CA GLU A 62 -0.35 -9.61 16.81
C GLU A 62 0.29 -9.39 15.45
N CYS A 63 0.31 -8.17 15.01
CA CYS A 63 0.94 -7.83 13.73
C CYS A 63 1.73 -6.53 13.87
N GLY A 64 2.48 -6.23 12.86
CA GLY A 64 3.24 -4.98 12.79
C GLY A 64 2.36 -3.81 12.37
N HIS A 65 2.96 -2.83 11.73
CA HIS A 65 2.21 -1.67 11.25
C HIS A 65 1.20 -2.08 10.19
N VAL A 66 0.06 -1.42 10.19
CA VAL A 66 -0.97 -1.67 9.21
C VAL A 66 -1.08 -0.44 8.30
N THR A 67 -0.98 -0.66 7.01
CA THR A 67 -1.15 0.39 6.02
C THR A 67 -2.46 0.13 5.30
N LYS A 68 -3.33 1.14 5.26
CA LYS A 68 -4.59 1.03 4.54
C LYS A 68 -4.46 1.86 3.28
N ILE A 69 -4.56 1.22 2.14
CA ILE A 69 -4.38 1.87 0.85
C ILE A 69 -5.72 1.95 0.15
N PRO A 70 -6.26 3.15 -0.11
CA PRO A 70 -7.51 3.27 -0.85
C PRO A 70 -7.38 2.66 -2.24
N ARG A 71 -8.38 1.90 -2.67
CA ARG A 71 -8.28 1.22 -3.96
C ARG A 71 -8.12 2.19 -5.12
N VAL A 72 -8.70 3.36 -5.04
CA VAL A 72 -8.58 4.36 -6.10
C VAL A 72 -7.14 4.83 -6.31
N MET A 73 -6.28 4.62 -5.32
CA MET A 73 -4.88 4.99 -5.42
C MET A 73 -3.99 3.85 -5.87
N ILE A 74 -4.52 2.64 -6.00
CA ILE A 74 -3.73 1.49 -6.42
C ILE A 74 -3.52 1.52 -7.92
N HIS A 75 -2.25 1.56 -8.31
CA HIS A 75 -1.84 1.57 -9.71
C HIS A 75 -1.71 0.13 -10.23
N ARG A 76 -1.18 -0.76 -9.41
CA ARG A 76 -0.92 -2.14 -9.80
C ARG A 76 -0.81 -2.99 -8.56
N ARG A 77 -1.19 -4.26 -8.65
CA ARG A 77 -1.10 -5.18 -7.53
C ARG A 77 -0.77 -6.59 -8.05
N GLU A 78 0.16 -7.24 -7.38
CA GLU A 78 0.53 -8.62 -7.70
C GLU A 78 0.45 -9.47 -6.45
N ILE A 79 -0.03 -10.68 -6.58
CA ILE A 79 -0.05 -11.65 -5.50
C ILE A 79 1.27 -12.39 -5.56
N LEU A 80 2.09 -12.23 -4.53
CA LEU A 80 3.38 -12.91 -4.46
C LEU A 80 3.23 -14.31 -3.90
N ILE A 81 2.40 -14.44 -2.85
CA ILE A 81 2.13 -15.73 -2.25
C ILE A 81 0.65 -15.82 -2.00
N HIS A 82 0.00 -16.85 -2.52
CA HIS A 82 -1.42 -17.06 -2.31
C HIS A 82 -1.68 -17.57 -0.90
N GLY A 83 -2.77 -17.16 -0.31
CA GLY A 83 -3.16 -17.64 1.00
C GLY A 83 -3.44 -19.14 0.99
N ARG A 84 -3.23 -19.80 2.14
CA ARG A 84 -3.52 -21.19 2.26
C ARG A 84 -4.26 -21.46 3.50
N GLN A 85 -5.13 -22.44 3.43
CA GLN A 85 -5.88 -22.87 4.54
C GLN A 85 -5.07 -23.92 5.20
N GLU A 86 -4.90 -23.77 6.48
CA GLU A 86 -4.17 -24.73 7.17
C GLU A 86 -4.97 -25.82 7.48
N MET A 87 -5.13 -26.79 6.80
CA MET A 87 -5.94 -27.76 7.07
C MET A 87 -5.29 -28.82 7.44
N GLY A 88 -5.31 -29.00 8.10
CA GLY A 88 -4.83 -30.05 8.41
C GLY A 88 -3.63 -30.25 7.92
N ARG A 89 -3.23 -30.02 7.74
CA ARG A 89 -2.31 -30.05 7.28
C ARG A 89 -1.82 -30.99 6.89
N MET A 90 -1.82 -31.28 6.48
CA MET A 90 -1.40 -32.08 6.03
C MET A 90 -0.34 -32.02 5.76
N GLY A 91 -0.08 -31.89 6.08
CA GLY A 91 1.14 -32.01 5.78
C GLY A 91 1.85 -31.34 5.25
#